data_38405a04068b5a7ad2e8aa76547e56a9
#
_entry.id   38405a04068b5a7ad2e8aa76547e56a9
#
_cell.length_a   1.000
_cell.length_b   1.000
_cell.length_c   1.000
_cell.angle_alpha   90.00
_cell.angle_beta   90.00
_cell.angle_gamma   90.00
#
_symmetry.space_group_name_H-M   'P 1'
#
loop_
_entity.id
_entity.type
_entity.pdbx_description
1 polymer ?
#
loop_
_entity_poly.entity_id
_entity_poly.type
_entity_poly.pdbx_seq_one_letter_code
_entity_poly.pdbx_strand_id
1 'polypeptide(L)'
;MVTWGITALGHDASITVLEDSKILFAAHSERYSRIKNDEYLNEQIVNDALQYGIPQKIIWYEKPLLKKTRQIYAGQWSEALSNKNLPKNYLKQFFDFIEPMPEIKYVPHHKSHAAAGAYTSPFSKATVVVLDAIGEWDSCSVWKYDRSITASPLKKLQSSRYPHSFGLLYSAFTQRCGLKPNEEEYILMGMSAY
;
A
#
# COMPACT_ATOMS: atom_id res chain seq x y z
N MET A 1 18.51 13.33 2.63
CA MET A 1 17.23 13.73 1.99
C MET A 1 16.09 12.98 2.67
N VAL A 2 15.16 13.73 3.30
CA VAL A 2 14.01 13.12 3.98
C VAL A 2 12.95 12.69 2.96
N THR A 3 12.59 11.42 2.99
CA THR A 3 11.57 10.82 2.14
C THR A 3 10.53 10.13 3.02
N TRP A 4 9.26 10.40 2.78
CA TRP A 4 8.18 9.69 3.45
C TRP A 4 7.55 8.64 2.53
N GLY A 5 7.39 7.43 3.03
CA GLY A 5 6.53 6.41 2.43
C GLY A 5 5.16 6.47 3.09
N ILE A 6 4.09 6.59 2.31
CA ILE A 6 2.73 6.71 2.83
C ILE A 6 1.80 5.70 2.17
N THR A 7 1.04 4.98 3.00
CA THR A 7 -0.17 4.25 2.60
C THR A 7 -1.37 4.91 3.26
N ALA A 8 -2.45 5.11 2.52
CA ALA A 8 -3.76 5.53 3.02
C ALA A 8 -4.85 5.37 1.94
N LEU A 9 -6.11 5.61 2.29
CA LEU A 9 -7.26 5.56 1.38
C LEU A 9 -7.57 4.14 0.85
N GLY A 10 -7.21 3.15 1.61
CA GLY A 10 -7.51 1.75 1.31
C GLY A 10 -7.76 0.99 2.60
N HIS A 11 -6.71 0.56 3.26
CA HIS A 11 -6.70 -0.03 4.60
C HIS A 11 -5.31 0.18 5.20
N ASP A 12 -5.18 0.05 6.52
CA ASP A 12 -3.90 0.09 7.24
C ASP A 12 -3.04 1.32 6.89
N ALA A 13 -3.62 2.52 7.04
CA ALA A 13 -2.87 3.75 6.79
C ALA A 13 -1.60 3.80 7.64
N SER A 14 -0.48 4.15 7.01
CA SER A 14 0.83 4.17 7.68
C SER A 14 1.75 5.23 7.10
N ILE A 15 2.73 5.63 7.92
CA ILE A 15 3.82 6.52 7.54
C ILE A 15 5.15 5.85 7.88
N THR A 16 6.10 5.94 6.95
CA THR A 16 7.51 5.61 7.19
C THR A 16 8.37 6.80 6.79
N VAL A 17 9.20 7.28 7.70
CA VAL A 17 10.19 8.35 7.44
C VAL A 17 11.55 7.74 7.22
N LEU A 18 12.17 8.07 6.09
CA LEU A 18 13.53 7.63 5.75
C LEU A 18 14.44 8.83 5.51
N GLU A 19 15.67 8.74 5.99
CA GLU A 19 16.76 9.62 5.62
C GLU A 19 17.93 8.79 5.14
N ASP A 20 18.38 9.03 3.92
CA ASP A 20 19.53 8.34 3.29
C ASP A 20 19.47 6.81 3.46
N SER A 21 18.30 6.21 3.21
CA SER A 21 18.00 4.78 3.33
C SER A 21 17.91 4.23 4.76
N LYS A 22 18.02 5.08 5.79
CA LYS A 22 17.79 4.71 7.18
C LYS A 22 16.34 5.01 7.56
N ILE A 23 15.65 4.04 8.14
CA ILE A 23 14.31 4.24 8.70
C ILE A 23 14.48 4.99 10.03
N LEU A 24 13.89 6.17 10.12
CA LEU A 24 13.87 7.00 11.34
C LEU A 24 12.58 6.80 12.13
N PHE A 25 11.46 6.59 11.42
CA PHE A 25 10.15 6.40 12.02
C PHE A 25 9.32 5.47 11.12
N ALA A 26 8.48 4.63 11.72
CA ALA A 26 7.48 3.84 11.03
C ALA A 26 6.32 3.52 11.98
N ALA A 27 5.10 3.85 11.57
CA ALA A 27 3.91 3.58 12.37
C ALA A 27 2.67 3.41 11.50
N HIS A 28 1.66 2.72 12.07
CA HIS A 28 0.31 2.60 11.54
C HIS A 28 -0.66 3.53 12.26
N SER A 29 -1.61 4.11 11.54
CA SER A 29 -2.68 4.95 12.10
C SER A 29 -3.48 4.26 13.19
N GLU A 30 -3.72 2.97 13.03
CA GLU A 30 -4.41 2.10 14.00
C GLU A 30 -3.81 2.19 15.42
N ARG A 31 -2.50 2.44 15.57
CA ARG A 31 -1.85 2.58 16.88
C ARG A 31 -2.28 3.84 17.61
N TYR A 32 -2.68 4.86 16.87
CA TYR A 32 -3.12 6.15 17.36
C TYR A 32 -4.65 6.21 17.51
N SER A 33 -5.36 5.88 16.44
CA SER A 33 -6.83 5.95 16.39
C SER A 33 -7.54 4.83 17.15
N ARG A 34 -6.87 3.68 17.38
CA ARG A 34 -7.45 2.44 17.92
C ARG A 34 -8.57 1.84 17.06
N ILE A 35 -8.66 2.28 15.81
CA ILE A 35 -9.58 1.72 14.80
C ILE A 35 -8.81 0.67 14.01
N LYS A 36 -9.30 -0.58 14.01
CA LYS A 36 -8.66 -1.66 13.26
C LYS A 36 -8.78 -1.41 11.76
N ASN A 37 -7.68 -1.64 11.02
CA ASN A 37 -7.57 -1.42 9.57
C ASN A 37 -7.86 0.03 9.16
N ASP A 38 -7.59 1.02 10.04
CA ASP A 38 -7.84 2.44 9.76
C ASP A 38 -7.24 2.85 8.42
N GLU A 39 -8.09 3.33 7.52
CA GLU A 39 -7.70 3.73 6.17
C GLU A 39 -7.18 5.17 6.06
N TYR A 40 -7.29 5.95 7.16
CA TYR A 40 -6.92 7.36 7.17
C TYR A 40 -5.73 7.63 8.09
N LEU A 41 -4.89 8.57 7.66
CA LEU A 41 -3.91 9.18 8.55
C LEU A 41 -4.64 10.10 9.53
N ASN A 42 -4.13 10.20 10.74
CA ASN A 42 -4.57 11.18 11.73
C ASN A 42 -3.45 12.18 12.05
N GLU A 43 -3.80 13.31 12.65
CA GLU A 43 -2.85 14.36 12.96
C GLU A 43 -1.71 13.91 13.90
N GLN A 44 -2.00 12.97 14.81
CA GLN A 44 -0.99 12.52 15.78
C GLN A 44 0.16 11.76 15.10
N ILE A 45 -0.15 10.80 14.22
CA ILE A 45 0.91 10.06 13.48
C ILE A 45 1.70 10.99 12.56
N VAL A 46 1.04 11.99 11.95
CA VAL A 46 1.72 12.97 11.10
C VAL A 46 2.64 13.86 11.93
N ASN A 47 2.17 14.35 13.08
CA ASN A 47 2.96 15.20 13.99
C ASN A 47 4.17 14.44 14.56
N ASP A 48 4.00 13.16 14.92
CA ASP A 48 5.12 12.33 15.36
C ASP A 48 6.14 12.11 14.23
N ALA A 49 5.67 11.86 13.01
CA ALA A 49 6.55 11.71 11.85
C ALA A 49 7.33 12.99 11.52
N LEU A 50 6.71 14.19 11.68
CA LEU A 50 7.35 15.48 11.46
C LEU A 50 8.52 15.75 12.40
N GLN A 51 8.56 15.14 13.58
CA GLN A 51 9.70 15.25 14.50
C GLN A 51 10.99 14.66 13.91
N TYR A 52 10.88 13.75 12.95
CA TYR A 52 12.00 13.11 12.25
C TYR A 52 12.36 13.79 10.92
N GLY A 53 11.66 14.83 10.54
CA GLY A 53 11.96 15.72 9.43
C GLY A 53 10.81 15.91 8.45
N ILE A 54 10.78 17.11 7.90
CA ILE A 54 9.80 17.50 6.88
C ILE A 54 10.11 16.76 5.58
N PRO A 55 9.13 16.12 4.92
CA PRO A 55 9.37 15.40 3.68
C PRO A 55 9.72 16.33 2.53
N GLN A 56 10.83 16.06 1.86
CA GLN A 56 11.16 16.65 0.57
C GLN A 56 10.49 15.89 -0.57
N LYS A 57 10.15 14.62 -0.31
CA LYS A 57 9.53 13.70 -1.26
C LYS A 57 8.61 12.74 -0.53
N ILE A 58 7.47 12.48 -1.14
CA ILE A 58 6.50 11.48 -0.67
C ILE A 58 6.43 10.35 -1.70
N ILE A 59 6.55 9.13 -1.24
CA ILE A 59 6.32 7.92 -2.04
C ILE A 59 4.96 7.36 -1.66
N TRP A 60 4.04 7.36 -2.62
CA TRP A 60 2.71 6.78 -2.47
C TRP A 60 2.67 5.36 -3.03
N TYR A 61 2.06 4.45 -2.31
CA TYR A 61 2.13 3.00 -2.52
C TYR A 61 1.40 2.45 -3.75
N GLU A 62 0.54 3.24 -4.41
CA GLU A 62 -0.23 2.82 -5.60
C GLU A 62 -0.34 3.95 -6.64
N LYS A 63 -0.76 3.60 -7.85
CA LYS A 63 -1.05 4.56 -8.92
C LYS A 63 -2.55 4.86 -8.97
N PRO A 64 -3.02 6.02 -8.46
CA PRO A 64 -4.44 6.31 -8.32
C PRO A 64 -5.23 6.26 -9.63
N LEU A 65 -4.63 6.70 -10.74
CA LEU A 65 -5.29 6.67 -12.05
C LEU A 65 -5.57 5.25 -12.54
N LEU A 66 -4.63 4.31 -12.32
CA LEU A 66 -4.84 2.90 -12.68
C LEU A 66 -5.92 2.26 -11.81
N LYS A 67 -5.95 2.60 -10.51
CA LYS A 67 -7.03 2.17 -9.60
C LYS A 67 -8.39 2.66 -10.09
N LYS A 68 -8.49 3.93 -10.49
CA LYS A 68 -9.73 4.51 -11.04
C LYS A 68 -10.20 3.82 -12.32
N THR A 69 -9.30 3.49 -13.26
CA THR A 69 -9.69 2.75 -14.47
C THR A 69 -10.25 1.37 -14.15
N ARG A 70 -9.70 0.67 -13.17
CA ARG A 70 -10.24 -0.61 -12.69
C ARG A 70 -11.61 -0.42 -12.00
N GLN A 71 -11.77 0.62 -11.19
CA GLN A 71 -13.05 0.94 -10.54
C GLN A 71 -14.15 1.20 -11.57
N ILE A 72 -13.86 1.94 -12.64
CA ILE A 72 -14.77 2.14 -13.77
C ILE A 72 -15.17 0.80 -14.39
N TYR A 73 -14.18 -0.06 -14.69
CA TYR A 73 -14.42 -1.39 -15.27
C TYR A 73 -15.28 -2.27 -14.35
N ALA A 74 -15.10 -2.17 -13.03
CA ALA A 74 -15.88 -2.90 -12.03
C ALA A 74 -17.27 -2.26 -11.70
N GLY A 75 -17.66 -1.19 -12.39
CA GLY A 75 -18.94 -0.51 -12.16
C GLY A 75 -18.96 0.41 -10.92
N GLN A 76 -17.82 0.67 -10.30
CA GLN A 76 -17.67 1.53 -9.11
C GLN A 76 -17.50 3.00 -9.51
N TRP A 77 -18.51 3.55 -10.17
CA TRP A 77 -18.45 4.90 -10.76
C TRP A 77 -18.31 6.02 -9.74
N SER A 78 -18.95 5.91 -8.58
CA SER A 78 -18.89 6.91 -7.50
C SER A 78 -17.47 7.11 -6.99
N GLU A 79 -16.78 6.01 -6.72
CA GLU A 79 -15.40 6.01 -6.24
C GLU A 79 -14.43 6.48 -7.33
N ALA A 80 -14.63 6.02 -8.55
CA ALA A 80 -13.77 6.37 -9.68
C ALA A 80 -13.81 7.86 -10.02
N LEU A 81 -14.98 8.48 -9.95
CA LEU A 81 -15.17 9.92 -10.26
C LEU A 81 -14.84 10.84 -9.07
N SER A 82 -14.74 10.31 -7.86
CA SER A 82 -14.40 11.11 -6.69
C SER A 82 -12.95 11.65 -6.76
N ASN A 83 -12.83 12.97 -6.58
CA ASN A 83 -11.51 13.61 -6.46
C ASN A 83 -11.02 13.73 -5.01
N LYS A 84 -11.89 13.45 -4.03
CA LYS A 84 -11.53 13.50 -2.60
C LYS A 84 -10.43 12.50 -2.25
N ASN A 85 -10.45 11.33 -2.91
CA ASN A 85 -9.51 10.23 -2.70
C ASN A 85 -8.24 10.32 -3.57
N LEU A 86 -7.96 11.48 -4.19
CA LEU A 86 -6.67 11.68 -4.83
C LEU A 86 -5.60 12.02 -3.77
N PRO A 87 -4.46 11.31 -3.74
CA PRO A 87 -3.43 11.51 -2.72
C PRO A 87 -3.00 12.96 -2.55
N LYS A 88 -2.86 13.71 -3.65
CA LYS A 88 -2.50 15.12 -3.61
C LYS A 88 -3.53 15.97 -2.84
N ASN A 89 -4.83 15.71 -3.07
CA ASN A 89 -5.89 16.46 -2.39
C ASN A 89 -6.01 16.03 -0.92
N TYR A 90 -5.89 14.73 -0.67
CA TYR A 90 -5.92 14.16 0.66
C TYR A 90 -4.77 14.66 1.54
N LEU A 91 -3.56 14.72 1.01
CA LEU A 91 -2.37 15.11 1.77
C LEU A 91 -2.28 16.62 2.04
N LYS A 92 -3.01 17.45 1.27
CA LYS A 92 -3.02 18.91 1.50
C LYS A 92 -3.40 19.27 2.93
N GLN A 93 -4.34 18.56 3.55
CA GLN A 93 -4.78 18.84 4.93
C GLN A 93 -3.66 18.70 5.97
N PHE A 94 -2.59 17.94 5.64
CA PHE A 94 -1.46 17.70 6.54
C PHE A 94 -0.22 18.51 6.17
N PHE A 95 -0.14 19.05 4.94
CA PHE A 95 1.06 19.66 4.38
C PHE A 95 0.81 21.03 3.76
N ASP A 96 -0.32 21.69 4.07
CA ASP A 96 -0.65 23.03 3.57
C ASP A 96 0.31 24.12 4.08
N PHE A 97 1.00 23.87 5.19
CA PHE A 97 2.02 24.76 5.77
C PHE A 97 3.39 24.64 5.06
N ILE A 98 3.56 23.72 4.10
CA ILE A 98 4.81 23.49 3.37
C ILE A 98 4.64 23.99 1.94
N GLU A 99 5.39 25.03 1.57
CA GLU A 99 5.43 25.55 0.18
C GLU A 99 6.85 25.52 -0.38
N PRO A 100 7.05 24.89 -1.56
CA PRO A 100 6.05 24.11 -2.30
C PRO A 100 5.74 22.77 -1.63
N MET A 101 4.52 22.26 -1.84
CA MET A 101 4.12 20.92 -1.36
C MET A 101 5.13 19.86 -1.85
N PRO A 102 5.52 18.89 -1.00
CA PRO A 102 6.46 17.84 -1.38
C PRO A 102 6.09 17.11 -2.68
N GLU A 103 7.10 16.75 -3.48
CA GLU A 103 6.88 15.92 -4.69
C GLU A 103 6.28 14.57 -4.32
N ILE A 104 5.12 14.23 -4.91
CA ILE A 104 4.50 12.90 -4.71
C ILE A 104 4.88 12.00 -5.88
N LYS A 105 5.56 10.88 -5.59
CA LYS A 105 5.84 9.81 -6.55
C LYS A 105 4.96 8.60 -6.28
N TYR A 106 4.33 8.11 -7.33
CA TYR A 106 3.44 6.95 -7.28
C TYR A 106 4.19 5.68 -7.70
N VAL A 107 4.17 4.66 -6.84
CA VAL A 107 4.76 3.35 -7.13
C VAL A 107 3.63 2.38 -7.47
N PRO A 108 3.79 1.46 -8.45
CA PRO A 108 2.79 0.42 -8.67
C PRO A 108 2.55 -0.41 -7.40
N HIS A 109 1.28 -0.72 -7.09
CA HIS A 109 0.86 -1.38 -5.86
C HIS A 109 1.65 -2.68 -5.58
N HIS A 110 1.66 -3.61 -6.53
CA HIS A 110 2.40 -4.87 -6.38
C HIS A 110 3.93 -4.67 -6.30
N LYS A 111 4.46 -3.57 -6.84
CA LYS A 111 5.88 -3.23 -6.65
C LYS A 111 6.16 -2.79 -5.22
N SER A 112 5.20 -2.12 -4.57
CA SER A 112 5.32 -1.73 -3.15
C SER A 112 5.36 -2.98 -2.26
N HIS A 113 4.47 -3.94 -2.47
CA HIS A 113 4.49 -5.23 -1.77
C HIS A 113 5.79 -6.00 -2.02
N ALA A 114 6.20 -6.10 -3.29
CA ALA A 114 7.45 -6.81 -3.64
C ALA A 114 8.68 -6.14 -2.99
N ALA A 115 8.71 -4.81 -2.93
CA ALA A 115 9.78 -4.06 -2.29
C ALA A 115 9.79 -4.29 -0.77
N ALA A 116 8.63 -4.29 -0.12
CA ALA A 116 8.53 -4.57 1.31
C ALA A 116 9.09 -5.96 1.65
N GLY A 117 8.70 -7.01 0.92
CA GLY A 117 9.23 -8.34 1.15
C GLY A 117 10.70 -8.50 0.78
N ALA A 118 11.14 -7.94 -0.35
CA ALA A 118 12.51 -8.10 -0.84
C ALA A 118 13.54 -7.34 0.01
N TYR A 119 13.28 -6.06 0.30
CA TYR A 119 14.28 -5.21 0.97
C TYR A 119 14.42 -5.48 2.46
N THR A 120 13.39 -6.01 3.10
CA THR A 120 13.45 -6.44 4.50
C THR A 120 13.95 -7.87 4.68
N SER A 121 14.09 -8.63 3.58
CA SER A 121 14.63 -9.99 3.62
C SER A 121 16.17 -10.02 3.72
N PRO A 122 16.76 -11.09 4.24
CA PRO A 122 18.21 -11.27 4.28
C PRO A 122 18.81 -11.66 2.91
N PHE A 123 17.97 -11.94 1.91
CA PHE A 123 18.44 -12.46 0.62
C PHE A 123 19.03 -11.35 -0.27
N SER A 124 20.14 -11.65 -0.94
CA SER A 124 20.70 -10.79 -1.98
C SER A 124 20.04 -11.03 -3.34
N LYS A 125 19.50 -12.23 -3.56
CA LYS A 125 18.74 -12.62 -4.75
C LYS A 125 17.56 -13.47 -4.33
N ALA A 126 16.38 -13.20 -4.91
CA ALA A 126 15.18 -13.95 -4.59
C ALA A 126 14.14 -13.88 -5.73
N THR A 127 13.26 -14.87 -5.76
CA THR A 127 11.97 -14.73 -6.42
C THR A 127 10.97 -14.24 -5.38
N VAL A 128 10.29 -13.14 -5.69
CA VAL A 128 9.26 -12.55 -4.82
C VAL A 128 7.90 -12.79 -5.44
N VAL A 129 7.01 -13.42 -4.70
CA VAL A 129 5.61 -13.63 -5.11
C VAL A 129 4.73 -12.71 -4.29
N VAL A 130 3.90 -11.94 -4.97
CA VAL A 130 2.88 -11.08 -4.36
C VAL A 130 1.53 -11.70 -4.68
N LEU A 131 0.78 -12.00 -3.63
CA LEU A 131 -0.62 -12.45 -3.70
C LEU A 131 -1.47 -11.42 -2.99
N ASP A 132 -2.42 -10.86 -3.70
CA ASP A 132 -3.28 -9.80 -3.22
C ASP A 132 -4.73 -10.04 -3.65
N ALA A 133 -5.67 -9.34 -3.03
CA ALA A 133 -7.03 -9.33 -3.52
C ALA A 133 -7.10 -8.58 -4.85
N ILE A 134 -6.75 -7.31 -4.84
CA ILE A 134 -6.63 -6.46 -6.02
C ILE A 134 -5.71 -5.28 -5.73
N GLY A 135 -4.57 -5.21 -6.41
CA GLY A 135 -3.73 -4.02 -6.42
C GLY A 135 -3.77 -3.33 -7.77
N GLU A 136 -4.43 -2.20 -7.89
CA GLU A 136 -4.69 -1.56 -9.20
C GLU A 136 -5.42 -2.52 -10.16
N TRP A 137 -4.70 -3.26 -10.98
CA TRP A 137 -5.19 -4.32 -11.85
C TRP A 137 -4.62 -5.71 -11.54
N ASP A 138 -3.39 -5.74 -10.99
CA ASP A 138 -2.72 -7.00 -10.67
C ASP A 138 -3.34 -7.61 -9.40
N SER A 139 -3.51 -8.92 -9.40
CA SER A 139 -4.00 -9.73 -8.26
C SER A 139 -2.94 -10.71 -7.77
N CYS A 140 -2.05 -11.12 -8.67
CA CYS A 140 -0.87 -11.91 -8.36
C CYS A 140 0.28 -11.41 -9.24
N SER A 141 1.50 -11.37 -8.69
CA SER A 141 2.67 -11.07 -9.50
C SER A 141 3.93 -11.73 -8.98
N VAL A 142 4.81 -12.07 -9.93
CA VAL A 142 6.10 -12.69 -9.66
C VAL A 142 7.21 -11.74 -10.09
N TRP A 143 8.17 -11.54 -9.21
CA TRP A 143 9.29 -10.62 -9.40
C TRP A 143 10.61 -11.32 -9.17
N LYS A 144 11.61 -10.93 -9.96
CA LYS A 144 13.00 -11.24 -9.69
C LYS A 144 13.61 -10.09 -8.88
N TYR A 145 14.20 -10.42 -7.76
CA TYR A 145 14.99 -9.50 -6.94
C TYR A 145 16.47 -9.83 -7.07
N ASP A 146 17.30 -8.81 -7.32
CA ASP A 146 18.75 -8.93 -7.34
C ASP A 146 19.36 -7.62 -6.79
N ARG A 147 19.89 -7.68 -5.57
CA ARG A 147 20.46 -6.52 -4.86
C ARG A 147 21.67 -5.91 -5.57
N SER A 148 22.38 -6.69 -6.41
CA SER A 148 23.54 -6.20 -7.17
C SER A 148 23.16 -5.24 -8.28
N ILE A 149 21.89 -5.23 -8.71
CA ILE A 149 21.38 -4.33 -9.76
C ILE A 149 20.85 -3.05 -9.11
N THR A 150 21.74 -2.04 -8.96
CA THR A 150 21.43 -0.81 -8.22
C THR A 150 20.33 0.03 -8.85
N ALA A 151 20.24 0.08 -10.18
CA ALA A 151 19.26 0.91 -10.89
C ALA A 151 17.80 0.40 -10.76
N SER A 152 17.59 -0.92 -10.76
CA SER A 152 16.27 -1.54 -10.64
C SER A 152 16.40 -2.96 -10.11
N PRO A 153 16.57 -3.14 -8.79
CA PRO A 153 16.77 -4.46 -8.18
C PRO A 153 15.55 -5.37 -8.29
N LEU A 154 14.35 -4.82 -8.52
CA LEU A 154 13.09 -5.55 -8.69
C LEU A 154 12.62 -5.49 -10.14
N LYS A 155 12.52 -6.66 -10.78
CA LYS A 155 11.98 -6.81 -12.14
C LYS A 155 10.75 -7.71 -12.10
N LYS A 156 9.59 -7.19 -12.55
CA LYS A 156 8.37 -8.00 -12.72
C LYS A 156 8.57 -9.00 -13.86
N LEU A 157 8.30 -10.26 -13.59
CA LEU A 157 8.38 -11.36 -14.56
C LEU A 157 7.01 -11.69 -15.12
N GLN A 158 6.00 -11.82 -14.27
CA GLN A 158 4.65 -12.24 -14.63
C GLN A 158 3.62 -11.60 -13.69
N SER A 159 2.39 -11.44 -14.16
CA SER A 159 1.24 -11.09 -13.31
C SER A 159 -0.05 -11.68 -13.83
N SER A 160 -0.96 -12.01 -12.91
CA SER A 160 -2.38 -12.22 -13.16
C SER A 160 -3.14 -10.96 -12.81
N ARG A 161 -4.29 -10.76 -13.47
CA ARG A 161 -5.09 -9.54 -13.31
C ARG A 161 -6.52 -9.85 -12.89
N TYR A 162 -7.15 -8.83 -12.29
CA TYR A 162 -8.58 -8.84 -12.04
C TYR A 162 -9.38 -9.25 -13.29
N PRO A 163 -10.42 -10.12 -13.18
CA PRO A 163 -11.02 -10.63 -11.93
C PRO A 163 -10.35 -11.88 -11.33
N HIS A 164 -9.32 -12.45 -11.96
CA HIS A 164 -8.67 -13.67 -11.50
C HIS A 164 -7.77 -13.39 -10.29
N SER A 165 -8.24 -13.72 -9.09
CA SER A 165 -7.55 -13.41 -7.84
C SER A 165 -7.73 -14.51 -6.79
N PHE A 166 -6.61 -14.97 -6.22
CA PHE A 166 -6.63 -15.87 -5.06
C PHE A 166 -7.16 -15.16 -3.80
N GLY A 167 -6.84 -13.87 -3.62
CA GLY A 167 -7.36 -13.10 -2.49
C GLY A 167 -8.88 -12.96 -2.56
N LEU A 168 -9.44 -12.61 -3.72
CA LEU A 168 -10.90 -12.55 -3.89
C LEU A 168 -11.57 -13.90 -3.75
N LEU A 169 -10.93 -14.99 -4.21
CA LEU A 169 -11.40 -16.35 -3.98
C LEU A 169 -11.48 -16.65 -2.47
N TYR A 170 -10.43 -16.27 -1.73
CA TYR A 170 -10.38 -16.44 -0.29
C TYR A 170 -11.49 -15.63 0.41
N SER A 171 -11.67 -14.37 0.05
CA SER A 171 -12.76 -13.53 0.56
C SER A 171 -14.15 -14.10 0.24
N ALA A 172 -14.34 -14.71 -0.94
CA ALA A 172 -15.60 -15.38 -1.29
C ALA A 172 -15.88 -16.61 -0.39
N PHE A 173 -14.87 -17.40 -0.07
CA PHE A 173 -15.01 -18.50 0.89
C PHE A 173 -15.27 -17.98 2.30
N THR A 174 -14.59 -16.92 2.73
CA THR A 174 -14.83 -16.26 4.02
C THR A 174 -16.29 -15.84 4.14
N GLN A 175 -16.83 -15.17 3.13
CA GLN A 175 -18.24 -14.80 3.09
C GLN A 175 -19.19 -16.00 3.11
N ARG A 176 -18.87 -17.06 2.37
CA ARG A 176 -19.69 -18.28 2.36
C ARG A 176 -19.74 -18.99 3.73
N CYS A 177 -18.70 -18.86 4.53
CA CYS A 177 -18.67 -19.36 5.90
C CYS A 177 -19.39 -18.45 6.92
N GLY A 178 -20.05 -17.38 6.45
CA GLY A 178 -20.78 -16.44 7.31
C GLY A 178 -19.88 -15.41 7.99
N LEU A 179 -18.63 -15.31 7.57
CA LEU A 179 -17.63 -14.35 8.07
C LEU A 179 -17.56 -13.11 7.17
N LYS A 180 -17.01 -12.01 7.69
CA LYS A 180 -16.90 -10.74 6.99
C LYS A 180 -15.70 -10.76 6.01
N PRO A 181 -15.94 -10.67 4.68
CA PRO A 181 -14.85 -10.65 3.70
C PRO A 181 -13.99 -9.39 3.84
N ASN A 182 -12.69 -9.50 3.56
CA ASN A 182 -11.64 -8.50 3.70
C ASN A 182 -11.33 -8.08 5.16
N GLU A 183 -11.90 -8.79 6.16
CA GLU A 183 -11.63 -8.51 7.57
C GLU A 183 -11.41 -9.78 8.40
N GLU A 184 -12.11 -10.87 8.07
CA GLU A 184 -12.16 -12.08 8.92
C GLU A 184 -11.56 -13.33 8.25
N GLU A 185 -10.77 -13.16 7.19
CA GLU A 185 -10.04 -14.25 6.52
C GLU A 185 -9.14 -15.01 7.50
N TYR A 186 -8.59 -14.34 8.51
CA TYR A 186 -7.76 -14.96 9.54
C TYR A 186 -8.55 -15.93 10.42
N ILE A 187 -9.85 -15.71 10.61
CA ILE A 187 -10.74 -16.64 11.34
C ILE A 187 -10.93 -17.89 10.48
N LEU A 188 -11.22 -17.74 9.19
CA LEU A 188 -11.33 -18.86 8.26
C LEU A 188 -10.04 -19.68 8.21
N MET A 189 -8.87 -19.00 8.21
CA MET A 189 -7.58 -19.67 8.31
C MET A 189 -7.46 -20.50 9.58
N GLY A 190 -7.86 -19.95 10.72
CA GLY A 190 -7.87 -20.68 12.00
C GLY A 190 -8.82 -21.88 11.99
N MET A 191 -10.01 -21.75 11.39
CA MET A 191 -10.99 -22.83 11.25
C MET A 191 -10.47 -23.99 10.38
N SER A 192 -9.56 -23.73 9.45
CA SER A 192 -8.99 -24.76 8.56
C SER A 192 -8.15 -25.81 9.30
N ALA A 193 -7.84 -25.60 10.58
CA ALA A 193 -7.12 -26.54 11.43
C ALA A 193 -8.03 -27.64 12.04
N TYR A 194 -9.34 -27.52 11.89
CA TYR A 194 -10.37 -28.43 12.43
C TYR A 194 -11.21 -29.04 11.30
#